data_1cabbd52d0918f0d260056c5f343f496
#
_entry.id   1cabbd52d0918f0d260056c5f343f496
#
_cell.length_a   1.000
_cell.length_b   1.000
_cell.length_c   1.000
_cell.angle_alpha   90.00
_cell.angle_beta   90.00
_cell.angle_gamma   90.00
#
_symmetry.space_group_name_H-M   'P 1'
#
loop_
_entity.id
_entity.type
_entity.pdbx_description
1 polymer ?
#
loop_
_entity_poly.entity_id
_entity_poly.type
_entity_poly.pdbx_seq_one_letter_code
_entity_poly.pdbx_strand_id
1 'polypeptide(L)'
;MSRILRFIYIISVVIRGCERLLVWVARFGFLIYPLYGIVSWFMTSRKERVRKRAALVEALFSVLAASSVSLLIRCIWHRPRPFTRGRTARITHGDNASFPSNHTLNAVAAAFSLILSRQSGGKRLLGWALLQGISRVFAGVHYTSDIIGSAVLAACCAVWVHSSQRLRKLSRQLAYVCTEAEDILRQK
;
A
#
# COMPACT_ATOMS: atom_id res chain seq x y z
N MET A 1 -18.70 37.96 -18.68
CA MET A 1 -18.94 36.82 -17.75
C MET A 1 -18.97 37.37 -16.37
N SER A 2 -20.10 37.23 -15.64
CA SER A 2 -20.21 37.77 -14.27
C SER A 2 -19.20 37.11 -13.31
N ARG A 3 -18.84 37.82 -12.20
CA ARG A 3 -17.93 37.27 -11.15
C ARG A 3 -18.42 35.91 -10.62
N ILE A 4 -19.74 35.74 -10.50
CA ILE A 4 -20.38 34.49 -10.07
C ILE A 4 -20.13 33.35 -11.03
N LEU A 5 -20.27 33.59 -12.34
CA LEU A 5 -20.01 32.55 -13.36
C LEU A 5 -18.56 32.13 -13.40
N ARG A 6 -17.61 33.05 -13.21
CA ARG A 6 -16.18 32.73 -13.08
C ARG A 6 -15.91 31.87 -11.84
N PHE A 7 -16.52 32.20 -10.71
CA PHE A 7 -16.37 31.45 -9.46
C PHE A 7 -16.90 30.00 -9.59
N ILE A 8 -18.12 29.85 -10.15
CA ILE A 8 -18.72 28.51 -10.43
C ILE A 8 -17.83 27.71 -11.40
N TYR A 9 -17.31 28.36 -12.44
CA TYR A 9 -16.39 27.70 -13.39
C TYR A 9 -15.12 27.21 -12.70
N ILE A 10 -14.45 28.04 -11.88
CA ILE A 10 -13.24 27.66 -11.15
C ILE A 10 -13.53 26.48 -10.22
N ILE A 11 -14.61 26.51 -9.45
CA ILE A 11 -15.01 25.39 -8.57
C ILE A 11 -15.20 24.12 -9.38
N SER A 12 -15.91 24.18 -10.51
CA SER A 12 -16.15 23.01 -11.35
C SER A 12 -14.88 22.42 -11.95
N VAL A 13 -13.89 23.26 -12.27
CA VAL A 13 -12.58 22.82 -12.78
C VAL A 13 -11.79 22.14 -11.65
N VAL A 14 -11.77 22.71 -10.45
CA VAL A 14 -11.11 22.13 -9.27
C VAL A 14 -11.72 20.76 -8.91
N ILE A 15 -13.04 20.67 -8.85
CA ILE A 15 -13.74 19.41 -8.55
C ILE A 15 -13.37 18.34 -9.58
N ARG A 16 -13.43 18.65 -10.86
CA ARG A 16 -13.03 17.70 -11.94
C ARG A 16 -11.56 17.31 -11.86
N GLY A 17 -10.69 18.23 -11.47
CA GLY A 17 -9.27 17.95 -11.23
C GLY A 17 -9.08 16.96 -10.09
N CYS A 18 -9.75 17.17 -8.96
CA CYS A 18 -9.73 16.26 -7.79
C CYS A 18 -10.27 14.87 -8.14
N GLU A 19 -11.36 14.79 -8.91
CA GLU A 19 -11.92 13.53 -9.37
C GLU A 19 -10.92 12.73 -10.22
N ARG A 20 -10.30 13.38 -11.20
CA ARG A 20 -9.27 12.75 -12.06
C ARG A 20 -8.09 12.26 -11.24
N LEU A 21 -7.62 13.04 -10.27
CA LEU A 21 -6.55 12.65 -9.37
C LEU A 21 -6.91 11.42 -8.55
N LEU A 22 -8.11 11.39 -7.95
CA LEU A 22 -8.57 10.24 -7.16
C LEU A 22 -8.69 8.98 -8.03
N VAL A 23 -9.21 9.08 -9.24
CA VAL A 23 -9.28 7.97 -10.19
C VAL A 23 -7.88 7.47 -10.55
N TRP A 24 -6.94 8.38 -10.79
CA TRP A 24 -5.55 8.04 -11.07
C TRP A 24 -4.88 7.33 -9.88
N VAL A 25 -5.05 7.84 -8.66
CA VAL A 25 -4.56 7.21 -7.41
C VAL A 25 -5.19 5.82 -7.22
N ALA A 26 -6.50 5.69 -7.47
CA ALA A 26 -7.18 4.40 -7.39
C ALA A 26 -6.59 3.35 -8.34
N ARG A 27 -6.13 3.78 -9.51
CA ARG A 27 -5.61 2.91 -10.56
C ARG A 27 -4.12 2.61 -10.41
N PHE A 28 -3.30 3.60 -10.09
CA PHE A 28 -1.84 3.53 -10.14
C PHE A 28 -1.14 3.79 -8.80
N GLY A 29 -1.87 4.24 -7.78
CA GLY A 29 -1.28 4.65 -6.50
C GLY A 29 -0.49 3.55 -5.78
N PHE A 30 -0.75 2.28 -6.08
CA PHE A 30 -0.01 1.15 -5.51
C PHE A 30 1.45 1.09 -5.97
N LEU A 31 1.81 1.69 -7.11
CA LEU A 31 3.16 1.65 -7.66
C LEU A 31 4.20 2.38 -6.79
N ILE A 32 3.76 3.27 -5.89
CA ILE A 32 4.67 3.99 -5.00
C ILE A 32 5.41 3.06 -4.03
N TYR A 33 4.81 1.93 -3.64
CA TYR A 33 5.40 1.02 -2.66
C TYR A 33 6.60 0.25 -3.22
N PRO A 34 6.50 -0.45 -4.38
CA PRO A 34 7.67 -1.07 -4.99
C PRO A 34 8.73 -0.03 -5.41
N LEU A 35 8.31 1.14 -5.90
CA LEU A 35 9.26 2.22 -6.22
C LEU A 35 10.02 2.69 -4.98
N TYR A 36 9.33 2.94 -3.86
CA TYR A 36 9.98 3.28 -2.61
C TYR A 36 10.94 2.17 -2.14
N GLY A 37 10.53 0.90 -2.28
CA GLY A 37 11.36 -0.26 -1.94
C GLY A 37 12.64 -0.29 -2.75
N ILE A 38 12.55 -0.18 -4.08
CA ILE A 38 13.71 -0.17 -5.01
C ILE A 38 14.64 1.01 -4.70
N VAL A 39 14.11 2.23 -4.66
CA VAL A 39 14.89 3.43 -4.36
C VAL A 39 15.59 3.31 -3.00
N SER A 40 14.85 2.88 -1.97
CA SER A 40 15.40 2.71 -0.63
C SER A 40 16.45 1.60 -0.54
N TRP A 41 16.34 0.55 -1.34
CA TRP A 41 17.30 -0.55 -1.38
C TRP A 41 18.67 -0.11 -1.92
N PHE A 42 18.66 0.68 -2.99
CA PHE A 42 19.90 1.06 -3.70
C PHE A 42 20.49 2.40 -3.25
N MET A 43 19.66 3.37 -2.85
CA MET A 43 20.11 4.74 -2.51
C MET A 43 20.42 4.94 -1.02
N THR A 44 20.48 3.88 -0.23
CA THR A 44 20.78 3.99 1.20
C THR A 44 22.29 4.03 1.44
N SER A 45 22.75 4.92 2.36
CA SER A 45 24.15 5.02 2.79
C SER A 45 24.67 3.68 3.34
N ARG A 46 25.97 3.43 3.20
CA ARG A 46 26.60 2.17 3.61
C ARG A 46 26.33 1.83 5.09
N LYS A 47 26.34 2.83 5.98
CA LYS A 47 26.10 2.67 7.43
C LYS A 47 24.67 2.18 7.77
N GLU A 48 23.68 2.56 6.96
CA GLU A 48 22.27 2.28 7.19
C GLU A 48 21.74 1.09 6.35
N ARG A 49 22.57 0.58 5.41
CA ARG A 49 22.13 -0.33 4.34
C ARG A 49 21.49 -1.59 4.89
N VAL A 50 22.16 -2.34 5.77
CA VAL A 50 21.64 -3.58 6.35
C VAL A 50 20.35 -3.32 7.14
N ARG A 51 20.32 -2.27 7.97
CA ARG A 51 19.13 -1.92 8.77
C ARG A 51 17.93 -1.61 7.90
N LYS A 52 18.11 -0.82 6.85
CA LYS A 52 17.02 -0.40 5.97
C LYS A 52 16.54 -1.54 5.08
N ARG A 53 17.46 -2.36 4.55
CA ARG A 53 17.15 -3.55 3.78
C ARG A 53 16.40 -4.59 4.64
N ALA A 54 16.81 -4.81 5.88
CA ALA A 54 16.10 -5.67 6.81
C ALA A 54 14.65 -5.20 7.04
N ALA A 55 14.43 -3.89 7.20
CA ALA A 55 13.09 -3.33 7.34
C ALA A 55 12.24 -3.50 6.06
N LEU A 56 12.84 -3.41 4.86
CA LEU A 56 12.15 -3.67 3.59
C LEU A 56 11.78 -5.15 3.43
N VAL A 57 12.66 -6.07 3.82
CA VAL A 57 12.37 -7.51 3.82
C VAL A 57 11.25 -7.85 4.83
N GLU A 58 11.29 -7.22 6.01
CA GLU A 58 10.22 -7.37 7.00
C GLU A 58 8.87 -6.83 6.49
N ALA A 59 8.89 -5.69 5.77
CA ALA A 59 7.71 -5.16 5.11
C ALA A 59 7.17 -6.12 4.03
N LEU A 60 8.06 -6.75 3.26
CA LEU A 60 7.66 -7.78 2.28
C LEU A 60 7.00 -8.99 2.98
N PHE A 61 7.55 -9.49 4.10
CA PHE A 61 6.92 -10.55 4.88
C PHE A 61 5.54 -10.14 5.39
N SER A 62 5.37 -8.89 5.81
CA SER A 62 4.08 -8.36 6.26
C SER A 62 3.06 -8.32 5.12
N VAL A 63 3.47 -7.91 3.92
CA VAL A 63 2.63 -7.94 2.72
C VAL A 63 2.26 -9.37 2.33
N LEU A 64 3.20 -10.30 2.36
CA LEU A 64 2.93 -11.71 2.05
C LEU A 64 1.95 -12.33 3.05
N ALA A 65 2.15 -12.10 4.35
CA ALA A 65 1.24 -12.57 5.38
C ALA A 65 -0.18 -12.00 5.19
N ALA A 66 -0.29 -10.70 4.97
CA ALA A 66 -1.57 -10.04 4.73
C ALA A 66 -2.25 -10.55 3.46
N SER A 67 -1.50 -10.74 2.37
CA SER A 67 -2.02 -11.29 1.11
C SER A 67 -2.52 -12.74 1.28
N SER A 68 -1.81 -13.57 2.05
CA SER A 68 -2.24 -14.94 2.37
C SER A 68 -3.56 -14.93 3.16
N VAL A 69 -3.67 -14.07 4.17
CA VAL A 69 -4.93 -13.90 4.93
C VAL A 69 -6.06 -13.41 4.00
N SER A 70 -5.77 -12.46 3.10
CA SER A 70 -6.75 -11.99 2.12
C SER A 70 -7.23 -13.12 1.21
N LEU A 71 -6.32 -13.97 0.73
CA LEU A 71 -6.67 -15.10 -0.12
C LEU A 71 -7.60 -16.07 0.62
N LEU A 72 -7.27 -16.45 1.85
CA LEU A 72 -8.09 -17.33 2.67
C LEU A 72 -9.50 -16.76 2.90
N ILE A 73 -9.60 -15.47 3.26
CA ILE A 73 -10.90 -14.81 3.44
C ILE A 73 -11.73 -14.87 2.16
N ARG A 74 -11.14 -14.60 1.01
CA ARG A 74 -11.84 -14.62 -0.28
C ARG A 74 -12.27 -16.01 -0.71
N CYS A 75 -11.57 -17.06 -0.33
CA CYS A 75 -11.98 -18.43 -0.56
C CYS A 75 -13.23 -18.81 0.25
N ILE A 76 -13.43 -18.21 1.43
CA ILE A 76 -14.52 -18.53 2.35
C ILE A 76 -15.72 -17.58 2.17
N TRP A 77 -15.43 -16.31 1.87
CA TRP A 77 -16.45 -15.27 1.84
C TRP A 77 -16.37 -14.39 0.60
N HIS A 78 -17.32 -14.55 -0.30
CA HIS A 78 -17.47 -13.73 -1.50
C HIS A 78 -18.39 -12.54 -1.24
N ARG A 79 -17.85 -11.38 -0.86
CA ARG A 79 -18.62 -10.13 -0.74
C ARG A 79 -18.79 -9.50 -2.12
N PRO A 80 -20.03 -9.24 -2.62
CA PRO A 80 -20.24 -8.57 -3.90
C PRO A 80 -19.75 -7.12 -3.86
N ARG A 81 -19.23 -6.61 -4.98
CA ARG A 81 -18.73 -5.25 -5.10
C ARG A 81 -19.84 -4.21 -5.25
N PRO A 82 -19.58 -2.91 -4.91
CA PRO A 82 -20.58 -1.86 -5.09
C PRO A 82 -21.13 -1.75 -6.51
N PHE A 83 -20.30 -1.92 -7.53
CA PHE A 83 -20.73 -1.80 -8.93
C PHE A 83 -21.62 -2.98 -9.40
N THR A 84 -21.50 -4.17 -8.82
CA THR A 84 -22.42 -5.29 -9.11
C THR A 84 -23.81 -5.08 -8.48
N ARG A 85 -23.95 -4.08 -7.61
CA ARG A 85 -25.21 -3.66 -6.97
C ARG A 85 -25.71 -2.31 -7.47
N GLY A 86 -25.43 -1.97 -8.73
CA GLY A 86 -25.97 -0.78 -9.39
C GLY A 86 -25.20 0.54 -9.13
N ARG A 87 -24.07 0.53 -8.41
CA ARG A 87 -23.22 1.71 -8.29
C ARG A 87 -22.30 1.84 -9.50
N THR A 88 -22.06 3.06 -9.96
CA THR A 88 -21.16 3.31 -11.09
C THR A 88 -19.70 3.11 -10.67
N ALA A 89 -18.96 2.25 -11.38
CA ALA A 89 -17.51 2.17 -11.26
C ALA A 89 -16.84 3.18 -12.18
N ARG A 90 -15.87 3.94 -11.64
CA ARG A 90 -15.05 4.91 -12.41
C ARG A 90 -13.76 4.30 -12.97
N ILE A 91 -13.48 3.04 -12.63
CA ILE A 91 -12.34 2.27 -13.14
C ILE A 91 -12.80 0.86 -13.49
N THR A 92 -12.18 0.26 -14.49
CA THR A 92 -12.43 -1.16 -14.81
C THR A 92 -11.89 -2.05 -13.71
N HIS A 93 -12.69 -3.00 -13.26
CA HIS A 93 -12.33 -3.96 -12.23
C HIS A 93 -13.05 -5.29 -12.48
N GLY A 94 -12.36 -6.42 -12.25
CA GLY A 94 -12.96 -7.75 -12.36
C GLY A 94 -14.01 -8.00 -11.27
N ASP A 95 -14.98 -8.86 -11.56
CA ASP A 95 -16.01 -9.30 -10.61
C ASP A 95 -15.42 -10.40 -9.71
N ASN A 96 -14.67 -9.98 -8.72
CA ASN A 96 -14.15 -10.81 -7.63
C ASN A 96 -14.53 -10.20 -6.28
N ALA A 97 -14.32 -10.94 -5.17
CA ALA A 97 -14.72 -10.50 -3.85
C ALA A 97 -14.26 -9.06 -3.54
N SER A 98 -15.17 -8.24 -2.99
CA SER A 98 -14.89 -6.86 -2.58
C SER A 98 -13.99 -6.78 -1.36
N PHE A 99 -14.15 -7.71 -0.41
CA PHE A 99 -13.38 -7.75 0.83
C PHE A 99 -12.38 -8.92 0.84
N PRO A 100 -11.16 -8.73 1.35
CA PRO A 100 -10.51 -7.46 1.65
C PRO A 100 -10.06 -6.69 0.40
N SER A 101 -9.82 -5.38 0.53
CA SER A 101 -9.21 -4.57 -0.52
C SER A 101 -7.71 -4.81 -0.57
N ASN A 102 -7.21 -5.58 -1.54
CA ASN A 102 -5.78 -5.90 -1.63
C ASN A 102 -4.88 -4.66 -1.77
N HIS A 103 -5.34 -3.63 -2.47
CA HIS A 103 -4.59 -2.38 -2.59
C HIS A 103 -4.38 -1.72 -1.22
N THR A 104 -5.43 -1.59 -0.43
CA THR A 104 -5.34 -1.02 0.93
C THR A 104 -4.57 -1.93 1.87
N LEU A 105 -4.86 -3.22 1.84
CA LEU A 105 -4.26 -4.23 2.70
C LEU A 105 -2.73 -4.27 2.53
N ASN A 106 -2.23 -4.40 1.30
CA ASN A 106 -0.80 -4.48 1.03
C ASN A 106 -0.10 -3.13 1.30
N ALA A 107 -0.75 -2.02 0.95
CA ALA A 107 -0.26 -0.68 1.22
C ALA A 107 -0.06 -0.41 2.71
N VAL A 108 -1.07 -0.73 3.52
CA VAL A 108 -1.01 -0.55 4.99
C VAL A 108 -0.01 -1.54 5.61
N ALA A 109 0.02 -2.80 5.17
CA ALA A 109 0.98 -3.79 5.69
C ALA A 109 2.43 -3.33 5.50
N ALA A 110 2.76 -2.86 4.28
CA ALA A 110 4.09 -2.34 3.98
C ALA A 110 4.42 -1.08 4.81
N ALA A 111 3.52 -0.10 4.81
CA ALA A 111 3.74 1.17 5.49
C ALA A 111 3.84 1.00 7.01
N PHE A 112 2.95 0.18 7.59
CA PHE A 112 2.92 -0.04 9.03
C PHE A 112 4.13 -0.85 9.52
N SER A 113 4.57 -1.86 8.76
CA SER A 113 5.83 -2.57 9.03
C SER A 113 7.04 -1.64 9.06
N LEU A 114 7.12 -0.69 8.10
CA LEU A 114 8.17 0.32 8.08
C LEU A 114 8.10 1.28 9.28
N ILE A 115 6.89 1.61 9.78
CA ILE A 115 6.71 2.41 11.01
C ILE A 115 7.24 1.63 12.22
N LEU A 116 6.86 0.36 12.36
CA LEU A 116 7.33 -0.51 13.45
C LEU A 116 8.86 -0.64 13.44
N SER A 117 9.46 -0.74 12.27
CA SER A 117 10.92 -0.77 12.05
C SER A 117 11.57 0.62 12.12
N ARG A 118 10.85 1.67 12.55
CA ARG A 118 11.30 3.06 12.72
C ARG A 118 11.91 3.68 11.46
N GLN A 119 11.37 3.36 10.28
CA GLN A 119 11.80 3.97 9.01
C GLN A 119 11.02 5.26 8.75
N SER A 120 11.73 6.34 8.40
CA SER A 120 11.16 7.69 8.20
C SER A 120 10.09 7.76 7.09
N GLY A 121 10.17 6.89 6.08
CA GLY A 121 9.18 6.81 5.00
C GLY A 121 7.85 6.19 5.39
N GLY A 122 7.80 5.38 6.48
CA GLY A 122 6.61 4.61 6.85
C GLY A 122 5.36 5.47 7.07
N LYS A 123 5.47 6.58 7.80
CA LYS A 123 4.34 7.49 8.04
C LYS A 123 3.80 8.13 6.74
N ARG A 124 4.70 8.53 5.82
CA ARG A 124 4.31 9.12 4.52
C ARG A 124 3.60 8.09 3.66
N LEU A 125 4.12 6.86 3.61
CA LEU A 125 3.48 5.75 2.90
C LEU A 125 2.14 5.36 3.51
N LEU A 126 1.97 5.46 4.83
CA LEU A 126 0.68 5.22 5.48
C LEU A 126 -0.35 6.29 5.08
N GLY A 127 0.04 7.57 5.07
CA GLY A 127 -0.83 8.66 4.56
C GLY A 127 -1.26 8.40 3.11
N TRP A 128 -0.33 7.94 2.26
CA TRP A 128 -0.64 7.54 0.89
C TRP A 128 -1.58 6.33 0.82
N ALA A 129 -1.42 5.33 1.70
CA ALA A 129 -2.31 4.17 1.78
C ALA A 129 -3.75 4.56 2.12
N LEU A 130 -3.92 5.53 3.03
CA LEU A 130 -5.24 6.07 3.36
C LEU A 130 -5.87 6.80 2.16
N LEU A 131 -5.11 7.65 1.48
CA LEU A 131 -5.56 8.31 0.26
C LEU A 131 -5.95 7.29 -0.81
N GLN A 132 -5.15 6.24 -1.00
CA GLN A 132 -5.45 5.15 -1.93
C GLN A 132 -6.73 4.41 -1.52
N GLY A 133 -6.94 4.11 -0.23
CA GLY A 133 -8.17 3.51 0.26
C GLY A 133 -9.41 4.37 -0.04
N ILE A 134 -9.35 5.67 0.25
CA ILE A 134 -10.41 6.64 -0.06
C ILE A 134 -10.67 6.65 -1.57
N SER A 135 -9.64 6.67 -2.39
CA SER A 135 -9.78 6.70 -3.85
C SER A 135 -10.45 5.42 -4.40
N ARG A 136 -10.25 4.25 -3.77
CA ARG A 136 -10.93 3.00 -4.13
C ARG A 136 -12.44 3.04 -3.84
N VAL A 137 -12.84 3.67 -2.73
CA VAL A 137 -14.27 3.92 -2.41
C VAL A 137 -14.87 4.90 -3.41
N PHE A 138 -14.18 6.01 -3.67
CA PHE A 138 -14.59 7.01 -4.68
C PHE A 138 -14.75 6.40 -6.07
N ALA A 139 -13.85 5.52 -6.45
CA ALA A 139 -13.91 4.81 -7.74
C ALA A 139 -15.06 3.78 -7.82
N GLY A 140 -15.82 3.54 -6.75
CA GLY A 140 -16.97 2.65 -6.73
C GLY A 140 -16.66 1.16 -6.73
N VAL A 141 -15.41 0.78 -6.43
CA VAL A 141 -14.96 -0.63 -6.49
C VAL A 141 -14.88 -1.31 -5.11
N HIS A 142 -14.92 -0.53 -4.01
CA HIS A 142 -14.93 -1.02 -2.63
C HIS A 142 -15.89 -0.22 -1.76
N TYR A 143 -16.39 -0.84 -0.68
CA TYR A 143 -17.08 -0.17 0.40
C TYR A 143 -16.08 0.44 1.39
N THR A 144 -16.49 1.47 2.13
CA THR A 144 -15.67 2.04 3.21
C THR A 144 -15.28 0.99 4.26
N SER A 145 -16.20 0.07 4.59
CA SER A 145 -15.91 -1.05 5.50
C SER A 145 -14.84 -2.01 4.99
N ASP A 146 -14.70 -2.18 3.66
CA ASP A 146 -13.61 -2.98 3.08
C ASP A 146 -12.26 -2.33 3.36
N ILE A 147 -12.18 -1.01 3.25
CA ILE A 147 -10.95 -0.25 3.50
C ILE A 147 -10.56 -0.33 4.97
N ILE A 148 -11.50 -0.07 5.87
CA ILE A 148 -11.26 -0.12 7.32
C ILE A 148 -10.84 -1.53 7.74
N GLY A 149 -11.61 -2.55 7.37
CA GLY A 149 -11.29 -3.94 7.72
C GLY A 149 -9.95 -4.39 7.13
N SER A 150 -9.63 -3.99 5.89
CA SER A 150 -8.32 -4.29 5.29
C SER A 150 -7.16 -3.61 6.03
N ALA A 151 -7.34 -2.37 6.47
CA ALA A 151 -6.32 -1.65 7.23
C ALA A 151 -6.05 -2.30 8.59
N VAL A 152 -7.10 -2.74 9.29
CA VAL A 152 -6.97 -3.46 10.57
C VAL A 152 -6.25 -4.80 10.38
N LEU A 153 -6.70 -5.61 9.41
CA LEU A 153 -6.05 -6.89 9.10
C LEU A 153 -4.57 -6.72 8.75
N ALA A 154 -4.25 -5.72 7.93
CA ALA A 154 -2.89 -5.42 7.53
C ALA A 154 -2.01 -5.00 8.71
N ALA A 155 -2.54 -4.15 9.62
CA ALA A 155 -1.83 -3.75 10.82
C ALA A 155 -1.57 -4.95 11.74
N CYS A 156 -2.56 -5.84 11.94
CA CYS A 156 -2.39 -7.07 12.72
C CYS A 156 -1.30 -7.98 12.13
N CYS A 157 -1.29 -8.18 10.80
CA CYS A 157 -0.25 -8.96 10.12
C CYS A 157 1.14 -8.34 10.30
N ALA A 158 1.26 -7.00 10.16
CA ALA A 158 2.54 -6.31 10.34
C ALA A 158 3.04 -6.41 11.79
N VAL A 159 2.15 -6.26 12.78
CA VAL A 159 2.50 -6.47 14.20
C VAL A 159 2.94 -7.90 14.46
N TRP A 160 2.21 -8.89 13.94
CA TRP A 160 2.57 -10.30 14.08
C TRP A 160 3.97 -10.60 13.50
N VAL A 161 4.26 -10.14 12.27
CA VAL A 161 5.58 -10.31 11.64
C VAL A 161 6.66 -9.62 12.48
N HIS A 162 6.42 -8.36 12.88
CA HIS A 162 7.37 -7.58 13.68
C HIS A 162 7.62 -8.18 15.06
N SER A 163 6.64 -8.80 15.70
CA SER A 163 6.78 -9.47 17.00
C SER A 163 7.54 -10.79 16.90
N SER A 164 7.56 -11.43 15.74
CA SER A 164 8.26 -12.70 15.51
C SER A 164 9.78 -12.51 15.49
N GLN A 165 10.47 -12.97 16.53
CA GLN A 165 11.93 -12.93 16.58
C GLN A 165 12.58 -13.71 15.42
N ARG A 166 11.97 -14.83 14.99
CA ARG A 166 12.45 -15.65 13.87
C ARG A 166 12.42 -14.88 12.56
N LEU A 167 11.29 -14.23 12.24
CA LEU A 167 11.13 -13.46 10.99
C LEU A 167 12.05 -12.24 10.98
N ARG A 168 12.20 -11.53 12.09
CA ARG A 168 13.14 -10.40 12.20
C ARG A 168 14.60 -10.84 12.04
N LYS A 169 14.99 -11.98 12.63
CA LYS A 169 16.32 -12.55 12.45
C LYS A 169 16.57 -12.91 10.98
N LEU A 170 15.61 -13.58 10.35
CA LEU A 170 15.67 -13.93 8.93
C LEU A 170 15.78 -12.68 8.03
N SER A 171 14.98 -11.65 8.29
CA SER A 171 15.04 -10.38 7.54
C SER A 171 16.43 -9.74 7.61
N ARG A 172 17.07 -9.77 8.79
CA ARG A 172 18.43 -9.25 8.98
C ARG A 172 19.47 -10.10 8.26
N GLN A 173 19.36 -11.42 8.33
CA GLN A 173 20.28 -12.34 7.64
C GLN A 173 20.22 -12.15 6.13
N LEU A 174 19.00 -12.12 5.55
CA LEU A 174 18.81 -11.86 4.11
C LEU A 174 19.38 -10.52 3.70
N ALA A 175 19.12 -9.46 4.46
CA ALA A 175 19.66 -8.13 4.19
C ALA A 175 21.18 -8.10 4.27
N TYR A 176 21.78 -8.80 5.20
CA TYR A 176 23.24 -8.91 5.35
C TYR A 176 23.87 -9.63 4.15
N VAL A 177 23.36 -10.83 3.81
CA VAL A 177 23.85 -11.62 2.66
C VAL A 177 23.77 -10.84 1.35
N CYS A 178 22.63 -10.15 1.10
CA CYS A 178 22.49 -9.32 -0.10
C CYS A 178 23.45 -8.14 -0.10
N THR A 179 23.78 -7.58 1.07
CA THR A 179 24.72 -6.44 1.16
C THR A 179 26.16 -6.90 0.92
N GLU A 180 26.59 -7.99 1.52
CA GLU A 180 27.91 -8.59 1.31
C GLU A 180 28.11 -8.99 -0.15
N ALA A 181 27.13 -9.67 -0.76
CA ALA A 181 27.20 -10.05 -2.17
C ALA A 181 27.37 -8.83 -3.10
N GLU A 182 26.63 -7.75 -2.84
CA GLU A 182 26.77 -6.50 -3.60
C GLU A 182 28.15 -5.85 -3.40
N ASP A 183 28.67 -5.83 -2.17
CA ASP A 183 29.98 -5.22 -1.89
C ASP A 183 31.12 -6.02 -2.56
N ILE A 184 31.03 -7.36 -2.62
CA ILE A 184 31.97 -8.21 -3.37
C ILE A 184 31.93 -7.92 -4.89
N LEU A 185 30.72 -7.75 -5.46
CA LEU A 185 30.58 -7.46 -6.89
C LEU A 185 31.09 -6.07 -7.28
N ARG A 186 31.08 -5.11 -6.36
CA ARG A 186 31.60 -3.75 -6.57
C ARG A 186 33.13 -3.63 -6.44
N GLN A 187 33.77 -4.63 -5.87
CA GLN A 187 35.27 -4.66 -5.72
C GLN A 187 35.98 -5.29 -6.93
N LYS A 188 35.20 -5.93 -7.83
CA LYS A 188 35.71 -6.45 -9.12
C LYS A 188 35.49 -5.42 -10.23
#